data_833b6508653c42e0f83900e73e9b7fa4
#
_entry.id   833b6508653c42e0f83900e73e9b7fa4
#
_cell.length_a   1.000
_cell.length_b   1.000
_cell.length_c   1.000
_cell.angle_alpha   90.00
_cell.angle_beta   90.00
_cell.angle_gamma   90.00
#
_symmetry.space_group_name_H-M   'P 1'
#
loop_
_entity.id
_entity.type
_entity.pdbx_description
1 polymer ?
#
loop_
_entity_poly.entity_id
_entity_poly.type
_entity_poly.pdbx_seq_one_letter_code
_entity_poly.pdbx_strand_id
1 'polypeptide(L)'
;IIISVAAAPILITAAKVPDFEILESMSLKKMYIISPLAVVAIFIYGIANAMFFGMFSVWTTQSGITSQLTGILFGCWTFGAVILQWPIGKLSDIFDRRLIITISAFFACLFVIIAGVISPKNFYWFVFFIILYGGTCNPMYSLCISYANDFLTPKQMTSAAGTLIFASGLGMIIGPPIASISITLFGLDGFLPVLGSVHFILGLYALWRMTQRPPIPQE
;
A
#
# COMPACT_ATOMS: atom_id res chain seq x y z
N ILE A 1 2.05 27.38 15.09
CA ILE A 1 3.17 27.73 15.99
C ILE A 1 4.20 26.57 16.03
N ILE A 2 3.84 25.32 16.37
CA ILE A 2 4.79 24.18 16.46
C ILE A 2 5.47 23.91 15.11
N ILE A 3 4.73 23.92 14.00
CA ILE A 3 5.26 23.73 12.65
C ILE A 3 6.22 24.87 12.25
N SER A 4 5.88 26.12 12.62
CA SER A 4 6.72 27.29 12.35
C SER A 4 8.04 27.24 13.13
N VAL A 5 8.02 26.75 14.37
CA VAL A 5 9.21 26.57 15.20
C VAL A 5 10.09 25.44 14.66
N ALA A 6 9.48 24.34 14.16
CA ALA A 6 10.21 23.25 13.54
C ALA A 6 10.89 23.64 12.21
N ALA A 7 10.36 24.63 11.50
CA ALA A 7 10.97 25.16 10.27
C ALA A 7 12.16 26.12 10.53
N ALA A 8 12.26 26.70 11.73
CA ALA A 8 13.30 27.66 12.06
C ALA A 8 14.75 27.14 11.85
N PRO A 9 15.12 25.91 12.27
CA PRO A 9 16.45 25.37 12.02
C PRO A 9 16.80 25.26 10.52
N ILE A 10 15.80 24.96 9.67
CA ILE A 10 15.99 24.86 8.22
C ILE A 10 16.28 26.23 7.60
N LEU A 11 15.61 27.29 8.09
CA LEU A 11 15.79 28.64 7.60
C LEU A 11 17.14 29.28 8.06
N ILE A 12 17.64 28.84 9.23
CA ILE A 12 18.90 29.34 9.81
C ILE A 12 20.11 28.60 9.23
N THR A 13 19.94 27.38 8.74
CA THR A 13 21.02 26.60 8.13
C THR A 13 21.35 27.20 6.75
N ALA A 14 22.47 27.89 6.60
CA ALA A 14 23.01 28.36 5.31
C ALA A 14 23.55 27.15 4.50
N ALA A 15 22.74 26.15 4.27
CA ALA A 15 23.09 25.04 3.40
C ALA A 15 23.14 25.55 1.96
N LYS A 16 24.24 25.28 1.25
CA LYS A 16 24.32 25.50 -0.20
C LYS A 16 23.11 24.81 -0.83
N VAL A 17 22.38 25.54 -1.65
CA VAL A 17 21.32 24.94 -2.49
C VAL A 17 21.97 23.81 -3.27
N PRO A 18 21.47 22.58 -3.19
CA PRO A 18 21.99 21.47 -4.00
C PRO A 18 21.94 21.86 -5.48
N ASP A 19 23.03 21.61 -6.22
CA ASP A 19 23.00 21.72 -7.67
C ASP A 19 21.95 20.76 -8.19
N PHE A 20 20.88 21.31 -8.75
CA PHE A 20 19.82 20.49 -9.36
C PHE A 20 20.37 19.88 -10.65
N GLU A 21 20.81 18.63 -10.57
CA GLU A 21 21.06 17.86 -11.79
C GLU A 21 19.75 17.77 -12.61
N ILE A 22 19.87 17.89 -13.93
CA ILE A 22 18.73 17.72 -14.83
C ILE A 22 18.16 16.33 -14.63
N LEU A 23 16.97 16.24 -14.02
CA LEU A 23 16.27 14.98 -13.78
C LEU A 23 15.80 14.41 -15.12
N GLU A 24 16.08 13.14 -15.36
CA GLU A 24 15.53 12.45 -16.51
C GLU A 24 14.01 12.27 -16.33
N SER A 25 13.21 12.74 -17.29
CA SER A 25 11.76 12.55 -17.25
C SER A 25 11.40 11.08 -17.36
N MET A 26 10.50 10.62 -16.47
CA MET A 26 10.00 9.24 -16.45
C MET A 26 8.51 9.23 -16.76
N SER A 27 8.13 8.78 -17.96
CA SER A 27 6.72 8.58 -18.30
C SER A 27 6.20 7.26 -17.74
N LEU A 28 4.87 7.14 -17.52
CA LEU A 28 4.24 5.90 -17.06
C LEU A 28 4.54 4.72 -17.99
N LYS A 29 4.55 4.95 -19.31
CA LYS A 29 4.89 3.92 -20.30
C LYS A 29 6.35 3.45 -20.15
N LYS A 30 7.29 4.39 -20.00
CA LYS A 30 8.71 4.07 -19.78
C LYS A 30 8.89 3.29 -18.48
N MET A 31 8.23 3.72 -17.40
CA MET A 31 8.27 3.04 -16.11
C MET A 31 7.68 1.63 -16.17
N TYR A 32 6.57 1.44 -16.89
CA TYR A 32 5.97 0.13 -17.11
C TYR A 32 6.90 -0.83 -17.89
N ILE A 33 7.64 -0.33 -18.88
CA ILE A 33 8.62 -1.16 -19.63
C ILE A 33 9.77 -1.58 -18.69
N ILE A 34 10.26 -0.68 -17.84
CA ILE A 34 11.37 -0.94 -16.91
C ILE A 34 10.93 -1.92 -15.81
N SER A 35 9.85 -1.60 -15.11
CA SER A 35 9.37 -2.37 -13.96
C SER A 35 7.83 -2.54 -13.99
N PRO A 36 7.31 -3.48 -14.82
CA PRO A 36 5.88 -3.71 -14.92
C PRO A 36 5.24 -4.11 -13.59
N LEU A 37 5.95 -4.92 -12.78
CA LEU A 37 5.43 -5.34 -11.48
C LEU A 37 5.23 -4.14 -10.55
N ALA A 38 6.20 -3.23 -10.46
CA ALA A 38 6.07 -2.06 -9.58
C ALA A 38 4.87 -1.18 -9.97
N VAL A 39 4.70 -0.91 -11.28
CA VAL A 39 3.61 -0.05 -11.77
C VAL A 39 2.24 -0.67 -11.50
N VAL A 40 2.06 -1.95 -11.83
CA VAL A 40 0.78 -2.63 -11.62
C VAL A 40 0.50 -2.86 -10.14
N ALA A 41 1.52 -3.26 -9.38
CA ALA A 41 1.37 -3.49 -7.95
C ALA A 41 0.96 -2.22 -7.19
N ILE A 42 1.60 -1.07 -7.51
CA ILE A 42 1.29 0.18 -6.84
C ILE A 42 -0.07 0.75 -7.27
N PHE A 43 -0.50 0.48 -8.52
CA PHE A 43 -1.84 0.81 -8.99
C PHE A 43 -2.90 0.00 -8.24
N ILE A 44 -2.74 -1.33 -8.12
CA ILE A 44 -3.66 -2.20 -7.39
C ILE A 44 -3.66 -1.86 -5.89
N TYR A 45 -2.48 -1.58 -5.31
CA TYR A 45 -2.37 -1.06 -3.94
C TYR A 45 -3.18 0.23 -3.76
N GLY A 46 -3.11 1.15 -4.72
CA GLY A 46 -3.90 2.39 -4.73
C GLY A 46 -5.40 2.11 -4.67
N ILE A 47 -5.91 1.14 -5.43
CA ILE A 47 -7.31 0.70 -5.37
C ILE A 47 -7.65 0.24 -3.96
N ALA A 48 -6.89 -0.71 -3.40
CA ALA A 48 -7.17 -1.28 -2.08
C ALA A 48 -7.09 -0.22 -0.96
N ASN A 49 -6.09 0.66 -1.04
CA ASN A 49 -5.89 1.74 -0.07
C ASN A 49 -7.08 2.71 -0.07
N ALA A 50 -7.55 3.13 -1.25
CA ALA A 50 -8.69 4.04 -1.35
C ALA A 50 -10.03 3.36 -1.04
N MET A 51 -10.20 2.06 -1.30
CA MET A 51 -11.34 1.30 -0.78
C MET A 51 -11.38 1.37 0.74
N PHE A 52 -10.25 1.11 1.40
CA PHE A 52 -10.16 1.14 2.86
C PHE A 52 -10.38 2.56 3.39
N PHE A 53 -9.59 3.54 2.99
CA PHE A 53 -9.71 4.91 3.51
C PHE A 53 -11.01 5.59 3.14
N GLY A 54 -11.52 5.38 1.93
CA GLY A 54 -12.72 6.05 1.44
C GLY A 54 -14.02 5.47 1.96
N MET A 55 -14.08 4.14 2.18
CA MET A 55 -15.36 3.47 2.46
C MET A 55 -15.41 2.69 3.77
N PHE A 56 -14.29 2.49 4.45
CA PHE A 56 -14.27 1.74 5.71
C PHE A 56 -15.08 2.42 6.81
N SER A 57 -15.04 3.77 6.92
CA SER A 57 -15.87 4.50 7.89
C SER A 57 -17.36 4.41 7.59
N VAL A 58 -17.75 4.38 6.31
CA VAL A 58 -19.14 4.17 5.89
C VAL A 58 -19.57 2.75 6.26
N TRP A 59 -18.75 1.77 5.95
CA TRP A 59 -18.99 0.36 6.27
C TRP A 59 -19.13 0.14 7.78
N THR A 60 -18.22 0.67 8.61
CA THR A 60 -18.28 0.52 10.07
C THR A 60 -19.55 1.16 10.65
N THR A 61 -19.92 2.35 10.19
CA THR A 61 -21.14 3.04 10.64
C THR A 61 -22.39 2.24 10.27
N GLN A 62 -22.48 1.72 9.05
CA GLN A 62 -23.61 0.90 8.63
C GLN A 62 -23.65 -0.47 9.32
N SER A 63 -22.50 -0.97 9.77
CA SER A 63 -22.38 -2.19 10.58
C SER A 63 -22.67 -1.97 12.07
N GLY A 64 -23.08 -0.76 12.48
CA GLY A 64 -23.40 -0.44 13.87
C GLY A 64 -22.20 -0.14 14.77
N ILE A 65 -21.00 0.01 14.18
CA ILE A 65 -19.78 0.38 14.92
C ILE A 65 -19.77 1.90 15.10
N THR A 66 -19.56 2.37 16.33
CA THR A 66 -19.54 3.81 16.62
C THR A 66 -18.34 4.52 15.98
N SER A 67 -18.46 5.82 15.71
CA SER A 67 -17.37 6.63 15.12
C SER A 67 -16.10 6.62 15.99
N GLN A 68 -16.23 6.52 17.31
CA GLN A 68 -15.09 6.40 18.22
C GLN A 68 -14.33 5.09 18.02
N LEU A 69 -15.04 3.96 17.92
CA LEU A 69 -14.44 2.66 17.64
C LEU A 69 -13.85 2.60 16.23
N THR A 70 -14.49 3.26 15.25
CA THR A 70 -13.93 3.41 13.90
C THR A 70 -12.59 4.12 13.91
N GLY A 71 -12.46 5.21 14.68
CA GLY A 71 -11.18 5.90 14.86
C GLY A 71 -10.11 5.00 15.49
N ILE A 72 -10.48 4.19 16.49
CA ILE A 72 -9.58 3.18 17.10
C ILE A 72 -9.15 2.15 16.07
N LEU A 73 -10.05 1.66 15.21
CA LEU A 73 -9.72 0.70 14.14
C LEU A 73 -8.72 1.27 13.14
N PHE A 74 -8.84 2.53 12.72
CA PHE A 74 -7.83 3.20 11.91
C PHE A 74 -6.49 3.33 12.63
N GLY A 75 -6.51 3.65 13.93
CA GLY A 75 -5.32 3.67 14.77
C GLY A 75 -4.64 2.30 14.85
N CYS A 76 -5.41 1.24 15.07
CA CYS A 76 -4.94 -0.15 15.11
C CYS A 76 -4.35 -0.60 13.77
N TRP A 77 -5.00 -0.26 12.66
CA TRP A 77 -4.48 -0.52 11.31
C TRP A 77 -3.14 0.19 11.07
N THR A 78 -3.02 1.46 11.45
CA THR A 78 -1.76 2.22 11.36
C THR A 78 -0.68 1.64 12.29
N PHE A 79 -1.07 1.24 13.49
CA PHE A 79 -0.16 0.60 14.45
C PHE A 79 0.43 -0.70 13.91
N GLY A 80 -0.39 -1.51 13.24
CA GLY A 80 0.08 -2.70 12.53
C GLY A 80 1.14 -2.35 11.48
N ALA A 81 0.92 -1.28 10.70
CA ALA A 81 1.89 -0.78 9.73
C ALA A 81 3.23 -0.44 10.39
N VAL A 82 3.21 0.32 11.49
CA VAL A 82 4.44 0.72 12.21
C VAL A 82 5.24 -0.50 12.69
N ILE A 83 4.55 -1.52 13.24
CA ILE A 83 5.22 -2.70 13.77
C ILE A 83 5.81 -3.58 12.65
N LEU A 84 5.04 -3.85 11.59
CA LEU A 84 5.43 -4.82 10.58
C LEU A 84 6.25 -4.22 9.43
N GLN A 85 6.26 -2.90 9.26
CA GLN A 85 7.02 -2.23 8.21
C GLN A 85 8.53 -2.52 8.30
N TRP A 86 9.09 -2.48 9.52
CA TRP A 86 10.51 -2.75 9.71
C TRP A 86 10.90 -4.21 9.41
N PRO A 87 10.23 -5.25 9.98
CA PRO A 87 10.58 -6.63 9.67
C PRO A 87 10.32 -7.00 8.21
N ILE A 88 9.23 -6.53 7.60
CA ILE A 88 8.94 -6.78 6.18
C ILE A 88 9.97 -6.08 5.29
N GLY A 89 10.34 -4.84 5.59
CA GLY A 89 11.40 -4.13 4.89
C GLY A 89 12.73 -4.88 4.96
N LYS A 90 13.14 -5.30 6.15
CA LYS A 90 14.38 -6.09 6.34
C LYS A 90 14.34 -7.43 5.59
N LEU A 91 13.19 -8.11 5.58
CA LEU A 91 13.03 -9.34 4.79
C LEU A 91 13.17 -9.08 3.30
N SER A 92 12.67 -7.94 2.80
CA SER A 92 12.79 -7.57 1.38
C SER A 92 14.21 -7.19 0.96
N ASP A 93 15.07 -6.86 1.91
CA ASP A 93 16.49 -6.60 1.66
C ASP A 93 17.34 -7.89 1.66
N ILE A 94 16.83 -8.98 2.27
CA ILE A 94 17.51 -10.28 2.35
C ILE A 94 17.00 -11.24 1.27
N PHE A 95 15.70 -11.20 0.98
CA PHE A 95 15.05 -12.10 0.03
C PHE A 95 14.59 -11.34 -1.21
N ASP A 96 14.30 -12.07 -2.29
CA ASP A 96 13.73 -11.49 -3.51
C ASP A 96 12.51 -10.61 -3.18
N ARG A 97 12.60 -9.31 -3.48
CA ARG A 97 11.54 -8.32 -3.21
C ARG A 97 10.19 -8.73 -3.80
N ARG A 98 10.19 -9.42 -4.95
CA ARG A 98 8.98 -9.93 -5.59
C ARG A 98 8.28 -10.98 -4.75
N LEU A 99 9.07 -11.86 -4.09
CA LEU A 99 8.54 -12.85 -3.16
C LEU A 99 7.89 -12.18 -1.96
N ILE A 100 8.54 -11.17 -1.38
CA ILE A 100 8.01 -10.44 -0.23
C ILE A 100 6.74 -9.66 -0.61
N ILE A 101 6.69 -9.02 -1.79
CA ILE A 101 5.47 -8.39 -2.31
C ILE A 101 4.34 -9.42 -2.44
N THR A 102 4.63 -10.59 -3.02
CA THR A 102 3.66 -11.68 -3.22
C THR A 102 3.11 -12.20 -1.90
N ILE A 103 3.99 -12.51 -0.95
CA ILE A 103 3.62 -13.02 0.37
C ILE A 103 2.80 -11.98 1.15
N SER A 104 3.24 -10.72 1.15
CA SER A 104 2.52 -9.63 1.82
C SER A 104 1.13 -9.41 1.22
N ALA A 105 0.97 -9.53 -0.10
CA ALA A 105 -0.32 -9.42 -0.77
C ALA A 105 -1.28 -10.57 -0.35
N PHE A 106 -0.80 -11.81 -0.31
CA PHE A 106 -1.63 -12.94 0.13
C PHE A 106 -1.98 -12.86 1.62
N PHE A 107 -1.06 -12.43 2.48
CA PHE A 107 -1.38 -12.21 3.89
C PHE A 107 -2.35 -11.05 4.10
N ALA A 108 -2.22 -9.94 3.36
CA ALA A 108 -3.20 -8.86 3.40
C ALA A 108 -4.60 -9.34 2.98
N CYS A 109 -4.69 -10.15 1.91
CA CYS A 109 -5.93 -10.81 1.51
C CYS A 109 -6.49 -11.69 2.62
N LEU A 110 -5.68 -12.60 3.17
CA LEU A 110 -6.09 -13.53 4.20
C LEU A 110 -6.62 -12.81 5.45
N PHE A 111 -5.87 -11.84 5.96
CA PHE A 111 -6.24 -11.14 7.19
C PHE A 111 -7.49 -10.29 7.05
N VAL A 112 -7.68 -9.60 5.93
CA VAL A 112 -8.87 -8.79 5.71
C VAL A 112 -10.12 -9.66 5.49
N ILE A 113 -10.00 -10.83 4.85
CA ILE A 113 -11.12 -11.77 4.70
C ILE A 113 -11.49 -12.37 6.06
N ILE A 114 -10.51 -12.81 6.85
CA ILE A 114 -10.77 -13.33 8.21
C ILE A 114 -11.42 -12.24 9.07
N ALA A 115 -10.94 -11.00 9.02
CA ALA A 115 -11.57 -9.88 9.69
C ALA A 115 -13.04 -9.74 9.29
N GLY A 116 -13.37 -9.86 8.00
CA GLY A 116 -14.75 -9.82 7.49
C GLY A 116 -15.63 -10.93 8.03
N VAL A 117 -15.12 -12.15 8.10
CA VAL A 117 -15.87 -13.31 8.60
C VAL A 117 -16.14 -13.21 10.11
N ILE A 118 -15.20 -12.65 10.88
CA ILE A 118 -15.32 -12.53 12.34
C ILE A 118 -16.17 -11.33 12.74
N SER A 119 -16.14 -10.24 11.97
CA SER A 119 -16.87 -9.00 12.27
C SER A 119 -18.40 -9.19 12.08
N PRO A 120 -19.25 -8.59 12.94
CA PRO A 120 -18.95 -7.86 14.18
C PRO A 120 -19.01 -8.75 15.45
N LYS A 121 -19.13 -10.08 15.30
CA LYS A 121 -19.44 -11.04 16.38
C LYS A 121 -18.39 -11.05 17.50
N ASN A 122 -17.12 -10.80 17.18
CA ASN A 122 -16.04 -10.76 18.16
C ASN A 122 -15.07 -9.61 17.88
N PHE A 123 -15.33 -8.46 18.50
CA PHE A 123 -14.60 -7.21 18.25
C PHE A 123 -13.07 -7.33 18.51
N TYR A 124 -12.65 -8.06 19.51
CA TYR A 124 -11.21 -8.20 19.82
C TYR A 124 -10.44 -8.92 18.73
N TRP A 125 -10.99 -10.01 18.20
CA TRP A 125 -10.40 -10.72 17.07
C TRP A 125 -10.46 -9.90 15.78
N PHE A 126 -11.52 -9.14 15.59
CA PHE A 126 -11.62 -8.21 14.47
C PHE A 126 -10.49 -7.17 14.52
N VAL A 127 -10.27 -6.52 15.66
CA VAL A 127 -9.16 -5.58 15.86
C VAL A 127 -7.81 -6.24 15.58
N PHE A 128 -7.58 -7.45 16.09
CA PHE A 128 -6.35 -8.19 15.86
C PHE A 128 -6.06 -8.39 14.37
N PHE A 129 -7.04 -8.84 13.59
CA PHE A 129 -6.87 -9.03 12.16
C PHE A 129 -6.76 -7.71 11.38
N ILE A 130 -7.38 -6.63 11.84
CA ILE A 130 -7.19 -5.28 11.27
C ILE A 130 -5.74 -4.78 11.49
N ILE A 131 -5.13 -5.07 12.64
CA ILE A 131 -3.70 -4.78 12.90
C ILE A 131 -2.81 -5.55 11.92
N LEU A 132 -3.04 -6.85 11.78
CA LEU A 132 -2.26 -7.69 10.84
C LEU A 132 -2.45 -7.26 9.39
N TYR A 133 -3.68 -6.92 9.01
CA TYR A 133 -3.98 -6.38 7.68
C TYR A 133 -3.22 -5.07 7.43
N GLY A 134 -3.28 -4.12 8.35
CA GLY A 134 -2.53 -2.86 8.24
C GLY A 134 -1.03 -3.09 8.13
N GLY A 135 -0.50 -4.03 8.90
CA GLY A 135 0.91 -4.38 8.90
C GLY A 135 1.41 -5.04 7.62
N THR A 136 0.55 -5.73 6.87
CA THR A 136 0.91 -6.38 5.60
C THR A 136 0.58 -5.52 4.38
N CYS A 137 -0.48 -4.70 4.45
CA CYS A 137 -0.91 -3.84 3.36
C CYS A 137 -0.03 -2.59 3.20
N ASN A 138 0.25 -1.86 4.29
CA ASN A 138 0.96 -0.58 4.20
C ASN A 138 2.40 -0.67 3.66
N PRO A 139 3.24 -1.64 4.07
CA PRO A 139 4.58 -1.79 3.54
C PRO A 139 4.63 -2.02 2.04
N MET A 140 3.53 -2.46 1.42
CA MET A 140 3.43 -2.74 -0.01
C MET A 140 3.87 -1.55 -0.87
N TYR A 141 3.50 -0.32 -0.47
CA TYR A 141 3.89 0.89 -1.19
C TYR A 141 5.41 1.05 -1.25
N SER A 142 6.07 0.95 -0.10
CA SER A 142 7.53 1.08 -0.01
C SER A 142 8.25 -0.08 -0.71
N LEU A 143 7.72 -1.31 -0.61
CA LEU A 143 8.25 -2.47 -1.32
C LEU A 143 8.22 -2.27 -2.84
N CYS A 144 7.11 -1.75 -3.39
CA CYS A 144 6.98 -1.47 -4.82
C CYS A 144 7.96 -0.39 -5.29
N ILE A 145 8.16 0.67 -4.50
CA ILE A 145 9.15 1.71 -4.82
C ILE A 145 10.58 1.15 -4.75
N SER A 146 10.91 0.42 -3.69
CA SER A 146 12.23 -0.20 -3.55
C SER A 146 12.52 -1.15 -4.71
N TYR A 147 11.55 -2.00 -5.07
CA TYR A 147 11.67 -2.90 -6.22
C TYR A 147 11.83 -2.14 -7.55
N ALA A 148 11.16 -1.00 -7.72
CA ALA A 148 11.33 -0.17 -8.90
C ALA A 148 12.74 0.43 -8.97
N ASN A 149 13.26 0.89 -7.83
CA ASN A 149 14.57 1.52 -7.72
C ASN A 149 15.72 0.55 -8.04
N ASP A 150 15.55 -0.77 -7.86
CA ASP A 150 16.55 -1.77 -8.25
C ASP A 150 16.87 -1.76 -9.76
N PHE A 151 16.01 -1.15 -10.59
CA PHE A 151 16.17 -1.03 -12.05
C PHE A 151 16.51 0.38 -12.52
N LEU A 152 16.70 1.33 -11.60
CA LEU A 152 16.82 2.75 -11.93
C LEU A 152 18.17 3.32 -11.50
N THR A 153 18.67 4.27 -12.29
CA THR A 153 19.80 5.09 -11.87
C THR A 153 19.36 6.14 -10.84
N PRO A 154 20.27 6.65 -9.97
CA PRO A 154 19.93 7.70 -9.01
C PRO A 154 19.24 8.92 -9.63
N LYS A 155 19.61 9.33 -10.86
CA LYS A 155 19.01 10.44 -11.61
C LYS A 155 17.55 10.17 -12.02
N GLN A 156 17.17 8.91 -12.16
CA GLN A 156 15.83 8.49 -12.57
C GLN A 156 14.89 8.28 -11.38
N MET A 157 15.42 7.95 -10.18
CA MET A 157 14.62 7.57 -9.01
C MET A 157 13.58 8.62 -8.60
N THR A 158 13.97 9.91 -8.57
CA THR A 158 13.05 10.99 -8.17
C THR A 158 11.89 11.13 -9.15
N SER A 159 12.16 11.10 -10.45
CA SER A 159 11.13 11.19 -11.49
C SER A 159 10.24 9.94 -11.53
N ALA A 160 10.83 8.77 -11.31
CA ALA A 160 10.11 7.49 -11.22
C ALA A 160 9.18 7.46 -10.00
N ALA A 161 9.60 7.98 -8.84
CA ALA A 161 8.76 8.08 -7.66
C ALA A 161 7.49 8.90 -7.95
N GLY A 162 7.61 10.04 -8.63
CA GLY A 162 6.44 10.84 -9.07
C GLY A 162 5.51 10.05 -10.00
N THR A 163 6.07 9.28 -10.93
CA THR A 163 5.29 8.43 -11.86
C THR A 163 4.56 7.29 -11.12
N LEU A 164 5.19 6.68 -10.12
CA LEU A 164 4.57 5.64 -9.29
C LEU A 164 3.47 6.22 -8.38
N ILE A 165 3.66 7.42 -7.81
CA ILE A 165 2.61 8.14 -7.08
C ILE A 165 1.41 8.40 -7.99
N PHE A 166 1.65 8.84 -9.23
CA PHE A 166 0.59 9.04 -10.21
C PHE A 166 -0.15 7.74 -10.53
N ALA A 167 0.56 6.63 -10.73
CA ALA A 167 -0.05 5.31 -10.92
C ALA A 167 -0.92 4.89 -9.74
N SER A 168 -0.44 5.09 -8.50
CA SER A 168 -1.23 4.85 -7.28
C SER A 168 -2.49 5.73 -7.24
N GLY A 169 -2.37 7.02 -7.58
CA GLY A 169 -3.50 7.95 -7.65
C GLY A 169 -4.58 7.52 -8.63
N LEU A 170 -4.21 6.98 -9.80
CA LEU A 170 -5.18 6.40 -10.74
C LEU A 170 -5.93 5.22 -10.11
N GLY A 171 -5.24 4.37 -9.36
CA GLY A 171 -5.88 3.29 -8.60
C GLY A 171 -6.83 3.84 -7.52
N MET A 172 -6.43 4.90 -6.83
CA MET A 172 -7.25 5.52 -5.78
C MET A 172 -8.58 6.08 -6.29
N ILE A 173 -8.64 6.54 -7.53
CA ILE A 173 -9.91 7.00 -8.15
C ILE A 173 -10.90 5.84 -8.30
N ILE A 174 -10.41 4.64 -8.58
CA ILE A 174 -11.22 3.46 -8.86
C ILE A 174 -11.68 2.75 -7.57
N GLY A 175 -10.92 2.88 -6.48
CA GLY A 175 -11.17 2.18 -5.23
C GLY A 175 -12.56 2.40 -4.63
N PRO A 176 -12.98 3.65 -4.33
CA PRO A 176 -14.29 3.92 -3.71
C PRO A 176 -15.48 3.44 -4.55
N PRO A 177 -15.54 3.62 -5.89
CA PRO A 177 -16.56 3.01 -6.73
C PRO A 177 -16.65 1.49 -6.58
N ILE A 178 -15.52 0.76 -6.60
CA ILE A 178 -15.50 -0.70 -6.41
C ILE A 178 -16.07 -1.04 -5.03
N ALA A 179 -15.65 -0.35 -3.98
CA ALA A 179 -16.15 -0.56 -2.63
C ALA A 179 -17.66 -0.32 -2.50
N SER A 180 -18.15 0.77 -3.10
CA SER A 180 -19.59 1.10 -3.13
C SER A 180 -20.40 0.02 -3.86
N ILE A 181 -19.93 -0.41 -5.04
CA ILE A 181 -20.56 -1.48 -5.81
C ILE A 181 -20.56 -2.79 -5.01
N SER A 182 -19.47 -3.12 -4.30
CA SER A 182 -19.40 -4.33 -3.49
C SER A 182 -20.45 -4.35 -2.38
N ILE A 183 -20.65 -3.21 -1.70
CA ILE A 183 -21.68 -3.07 -0.66
C ILE A 183 -23.10 -3.16 -1.28
N THR A 184 -23.30 -2.58 -2.46
CA THR A 184 -24.59 -2.59 -3.14
C THR A 184 -24.98 -3.99 -3.60
N LEU A 185 -24.04 -4.77 -4.15
CA LEU A 185 -24.32 -6.09 -4.73
C LEU A 185 -24.33 -7.21 -3.69
N PHE A 186 -23.42 -7.16 -2.70
CA PHE A 186 -23.20 -8.24 -1.74
C PHE A 186 -23.57 -7.87 -0.30
N GLY A 187 -24.08 -6.64 -0.08
CA GLY A 187 -24.32 -6.13 1.27
C GLY A 187 -23.03 -5.76 2.00
N LEU A 188 -23.17 -5.43 3.29
CA LEU A 188 -22.03 -5.05 4.13
C LEU A 188 -20.98 -6.17 4.25
N ASP A 189 -21.42 -7.44 4.23
CA ASP A 189 -20.53 -8.60 4.32
C ASP A 189 -19.62 -8.73 3.07
N GLY A 190 -19.98 -8.10 1.97
CA GLY A 190 -19.19 -8.11 0.73
C GLY A 190 -17.97 -7.19 0.72
N PHE A 191 -17.94 -6.16 1.56
CA PHE A 191 -16.91 -5.12 1.49
C PHE A 191 -15.50 -5.66 1.76
N LEU A 192 -15.28 -6.33 2.89
CA LEU A 192 -13.96 -6.83 3.27
C LEU A 192 -13.47 -7.99 2.37
N PRO A 193 -14.32 -8.97 1.97
CA PRO A 193 -13.93 -9.97 0.98
C PRO A 193 -13.55 -9.40 -0.38
N VAL A 194 -14.26 -8.38 -0.89
CA VAL A 194 -13.91 -7.73 -2.16
C VAL A 194 -12.60 -6.96 -2.03
N LEU A 195 -12.36 -6.28 -0.90
CA LEU A 195 -11.08 -5.67 -0.59
C LEU A 195 -9.95 -6.72 -0.56
N GLY A 196 -10.21 -7.89 0.02
CA GLY A 196 -9.29 -9.04 0.01
C GLY A 196 -9.00 -9.54 -1.41
N SER A 197 -10.02 -9.61 -2.27
CA SER A 197 -9.85 -10.06 -3.66
C SER A 197 -8.92 -9.14 -4.47
N VAL A 198 -8.90 -7.83 -4.20
CA VAL A 198 -7.96 -6.89 -4.81
C VAL A 198 -6.51 -7.26 -4.46
N HIS A 199 -6.25 -7.59 -3.19
CA HIS A 199 -4.92 -8.05 -2.76
C HIS A 199 -4.58 -9.43 -3.33
N PHE A 200 -5.56 -10.31 -3.46
CA PHE A 200 -5.39 -11.62 -4.07
C PHE A 200 -4.96 -11.50 -5.55
N ILE A 201 -5.62 -10.63 -6.31
CA ILE A 201 -5.26 -10.34 -7.71
C ILE A 201 -3.84 -9.79 -7.78
N LEU A 202 -3.45 -8.90 -6.86
CA LEU A 202 -2.07 -8.40 -6.77
C LEU A 202 -1.09 -9.54 -6.53
N GLY A 203 -1.37 -10.44 -5.57
CA GLY A 203 -0.54 -11.60 -5.27
C GLY A 203 -0.37 -12.53 -6.47
N LEU A 204 -1.46 -12.85 -7.18
CA LEU A 204 -1.42 -13.65 -8.39
C LEU A 204 -0.61 -12.99 -9.51
N TYR A 205 -0.78 -11.68 -9.72
CA TYR A 205 -0.01 -10.95 -10.71
C TYR A 205 1.47 -10.94 -10.36
N ALA A 206 1.83 -10.71 -9.10
CA ALA A 206 3.22 -10.73 -8.65
C ALA A 206 3.84 -12.12 -8.84
N LEU A 207 3.12 -13.19 -8.47
CA LEU A 207 3.54 -14.57 -8.65
C LEU A 207 3.78 -14.88 -10.15
N TRP A 208 2.83 -14.50 -11.01
CA TRP A 208 3.01 -14.67 -12.46
C TRP A 208 4.23 -13.90 -12.98
N ARG A 209 4.47 -12.67 -12.50
CA ARG A 209 5.65 -11.88 -12.92
C ARG A 209 6.98 -12.50 -12.51
N MET A 210 7.01 -13.25 -11.42
CA MET A 210 8.22 -13.99 -11.00
C MET A 210 8.64 -15.04 -12.03
N THR A 211 7.68 -15.62 -12.77
CA THR A 211 7.98 -16.61 -13.83
C THR A 211 8.53 -15.99 -15.12
N GLN A 212 8.39 -14.65 -15.30
CA GLN A 212 8.74 -13.97 -16.54
C GLN A 212 10.15 -13.38 -16.58
N ARG A 213 10.79 -13.19 -15.43
CA ARG A 213 12.15 -12.63 -15.31
C ARG A 213 12.91 -13.34 -14.20
N PRO A 214 14.22 -13.60 -14.35
CA PRO A 214 15.05 -14.10 -13.24
C PRO A 214 15.13 -13.06 -12.12
N PRO A 215 15.44 -13.48 -10.88
CA PRO A 215 15.69 -12.57 -9.76
C PRO A 215 16.90 -11.68 -10.06
N ILE A 216 16.88 -10.45 -9.53
CA ILE A 216 18.06 -9.59 -9.52
C ILE A 216 18.98 -10.12 -8.42
N PRO A 217 20.28 -10.36 -8.66
CA PRO A 217 21.21 -10.66 -7.59
C PRO A 217 21.22 -9.49 -6.60
N GLN A 218 21.00 -9.77 -5.34
CA GLN A 218 21.17 -8.80 -4.25
C GLN A 218 22.66 -8.86 -3.83
N GLU A 219 23.37 -7.75 -3.98
CA GLU A 219 24.74 -7.57 -3.52
C GLU A 219 24.80 -7.31 -2.02
#